data_81bdb3f6d447b01f70d190785803da35
#
_entry.id   81bdb3f6d447b01f70d190785803da35
#
_cell.length_a   1.000
_cell.length_b   1.000
_cell.length_c   1.000
_cell.angle_alpha   90.00
_cell.angle_beta   90.00
_cell.angle_gamma   90.00
#
_symmetry.space_group_name_H-M   'P 1'
#
loop_
_entity.id
_entity.type
_entity.pdbx_description
1 polymer ?
#
loop_
_entity_poly.entity_id
_entity_poly.type
_entity_poly.pdbx_seq_one_letter_code
_entity_poly.pdbx_strand_id
1 'polypeptide(L)'
;MCICFFDDGPIDKDPRANRGNMFKVGMKDAPCKDPAICFAGFFCNPCVGYYMRKKVLGGNMDLYMCCQGYYDGLCCGHPKAGSYGDTGNPACMACEMCCCPGWATSATRQYVMDQYDLASDPCDRQIIRFNNFMQLLSCICYTLAIIEPSCRDLADLVGCIADLVFYATAACMFAQVNYELAEREKAGTLGAPRGGGQAMTAPNCVEINQCVGCTRQFNTKSFLGNDAAVLARSSGEEQASPRHRAGVASMAWRTTR
;
A
#
# COMPACT_ATOMS: atom_id res chain seq x y z
N MET A 1 -9.53 -3.92 -21.63
CA MET A 1 -8.65 -4.99 -22.13
C MET A 1 -8.17 -5.76 -20.91
N CYS A 2 -8.65 -6.99 -20.69
CA CYS A 2 -8.16 -7.81 -19.58
C CYS A 2 -6.77 -8.36 -19.92
N ILE A 3 -5.94 -8.59 -18.90
CA ILE A 3 -4.55 -9.05 -19.08
C ILE A 3 -4.58 -10.56 -19.24
N CYS A 4 -4.70 -11.03 -20.48
CA CYS A 4 -4.95 -12.42 -20.83
C CYS A 4 -3.84 -13.42 -20.43
N PHE A 5 -2.70 -12.95 -19.91
CA PHE A 5 -1.59 -13.83 -19.50
C PHE A 5 -1.73 -14.41 -18.09
N PHE A 6 -2.68 -13.93 -17.31
CA PHE A 6 -2.90 -14.38 -15.95
C PHE A 6 -4.22 -15.16 -15.87
N ASP A 7 -4.17 -16.27 -15.15
CA ASP A 7 -5.34 -17.08 -14.84
C ASP A 7 -6.42 -16.21 -14.18
N ASP A 8 -7.67 -16.38 -14.60
CA ASP A 8 -8.84 -15.66 -14.09
C ASP A 8 -9.65 -16.45 -13.06
N GLY A 9 -9.24 -17.69 -12.80
CA GLY A 9 -9.87 -18.56 -11.82
C GLY A 9 -9.79 -17.99 -10.39
N PRO A 10 -10.71 -18.38 -9.50
CA PRO A 10 -10.60 -18.06 -8.10
C PRO A 10 -9.34 -18.69 -7.49
N ILE A 11 -8.85 -18.08 -6.43
CA ILE A 11 -7.75 -18.65 -5.65
C ILE A 11 -8.26 -19.91 -4.95
N ASP A 12 -7.42 -20.96 -4.90
CA ASP A 12 -7.76 -22.17 -4.17
C ASP A 12 -8.13 -21.85 -2.71
N LYS A 13 -9.30 -22.35 -2.30
CA LYS A 13 -9.86 -22.11 -0.95
C LYS A 13 -10.22 -20.65 -0.62
N ASP A 14 -10.39 -19.80 -1.63
CA ASP A 14 -10.93 -18.46 -1.37
C ASP A 14 -12.40 -18.58 -0.90
N PRO A 15 -12.69 -18.16 0.35
CA PRO A 15 -14.05 -18.25 0.89
C PRO A 15 -15.06 -17.37 0.15
N ARG A 16 -14.57 -16.43 -0.69
CA ARG A 16 -15.37 -15.50 -1.47
C ARG A 16 -15.66 -15.98 -2.89
N ALA A 17 -15.01 -17.09 -3.33
CA ALA A 17 -15.07 -17.57 -4.70
C ALA A 17 -16.49 -17.94 -5.16
N ASN A 18 -17.31 -18.46 -4.25
CA ASN A 18 -18.64 -18.98 -4.53
C ASN A 18 -19.78 -18.04 -4.10
N ARG A 19 -19.48 -16.76 -3.84
CA ARG A 19 -20.51 -15.79 -3.49
C ARG A 19 -21.37 -15.44 -4.69
N GLY A 20 -22.67 -15.24 -4.45
CA GLY A 20 -23.65 -14.99 -5.52
C GLY A 20 -23.67 -13.56 -6.03
N ASN A 21 -23.14 -12.60 -5.27
CA ASN A 21 -23.16 -11.20 -5.64
C ASN A 21 -21.80 -10.76 -6.18
N MET A 22 -21.80 -9.78 -7.07
CA MET A 22 -20.61 -9.14 -7.62
C MET A 22 -20.67 -7.63 -7.40
N PHE A 23 -19.54 -6.96 -7.51
CA PHE A 23 -19.50 -5.50 -7.53
C PHE A 23 -20.36 -4.95 -8.67
N LYS A 24 -21.00 -3.80 -8.44
CA LYS A 24 -21.82 -3.11 -9.46
C LYS A 24 -21.00 -2.68 -10.67
N VAL A 25 -19.70 -2.56 -10.53
CA VAL A 25 -18.75 -2.21 -11.59
C VAL A 25 -17.47 -3.00 -11.41
N GLY A 26 -16.87 -3.52 -12.48
CA GLY A 26 -15.54 -4.13 -12.47
C GLY A 26 -14.44 -3.07 -12.33
N MET A 27 -13.26 -3.46 -11.81
CA MET A 27 -12.12 -2.55 -11.63
C MET A 27 -11.71 -1.86 -12.93
N LYS A 28 -11.79 -2.52 -14.08
CA LYS A 28 -11.45 -1.95 -15.40
C LYS A 28 -12.34 -0.77 -15.79
N ASP A 29 -13.61 -0.78 -15.37
CA ASP A 29 -14.63 0.21 -15.73
C ASP A 29 -14.83 1.25 -14.62
N ALA A 30 -14.34 0.99 -13.42
CA ALA A 30 -14.44 1.85 -12.26
C ALA A 30 -13.88 3.28 -12.49
N PRO A 31 -12.75 3.48 -13.19
CA PRO A 31 -12.25 4.82 -13.52
C PRO A 31 -13.23 5.65 -14.35
N CYS A 32 -14.03 5.02 -15.21
CA CYS A 32 -15.04 5.70 -16.02
C CYS A 32 -16.29 6.05 -15.22
N LYS A 33 -16.58 5.29 -14.16
CA LYS A 33 -17.77 5.51 -13.31
C LYS A 33 -17.51 6.49 -12.18
N ASP A 34 -16.28 6.50 -11.66
CA ASP A 34 -15.87 7.40 -10.58
C ASP A 34 -14.44 7.93 -10.85
N PRO A 35 -14.30 8.82 -11.86
CA PRO A 35 -13.00 9.36 -12.23
C PRO A 35 -12.37 10.21 -11.13
N ALA A 36 -13.16 10.86 -10.30
CA ALA A 36 -12.66 11.74 -9.24
C ALA A 36 -11.88 10.96 -8.17
N ILE A 37 -12.46 9.88 -7.65
CA ILE A 37 -11.81 9.01 -6.67
C ILE A 37 -10.65 8.25 -7.29
N CYS A 38 -10.78 7.81 -8.55
CA CYS A 38 -9.69 7.15 -9.25
C CYS A 38 -8.48 8.08 -9.40
N PHE A 39 -8.69 9.29 -9.91
CA PHE A 39 -7.61 10.28 -10.07
C PHE A 39 -6.98 10.65 -8.72
N ALA A 40 -7.79 10.99 -7.72
CA ALA A 40 -7.29 11.31 -6.39
C ALA A 40 -6.52 10.14 -5.76
N GLY A 41 -6.99 8.89 -5.93
CA GLY A 41 -6.34 7.68 -5.43
C GLY A 41 -5.01 7.38 -6.09
N PHE A 42 -4.85 7.75 -7.37
CA PHE A 42 -3.60 7.62 -8.07
C PHE A 42 -2.53 8.59 -7.54
N PHE A 43 -2.87 9.85 -7.31
CA PHE A 43 -1.92 10.88 -6.88
C PHE A 43 -1.73 10.97 -5.37
N CYS A 44 -2.76 10.70 -4.59
CA CYS A 44 -2.70 10.72 -3.12
C CYS A 44 -3.34 9.46 -2.52
N ASN A 45 -2.71 8.30 -2.77
CA ASN A 45 -3.20 7.00 -2.32
C ASN A 45 -3.48 6.96 -0.80
N PRO A 46 -2.57 7.42 0.10
CA PRO A 46 -2.83 7.41 1.54
C PRO A 46 -4.03 8.26 1.96
N CYS A 47 -4.22 9.42 1.34
CA CYS A 47 -5.34 10.31 1.66
C CYS A 47 -6.68 9.68 1.28
N VAL A 48 -6.75 9.14 0.06
CA VAL A 48 -7.96 8.46 -0.42
C VAL A 48 -8.18 7.16 0.35
N GLY A 49 -7.14 6.41 0.67
CA GLY A 49 -7.22 5.21 1.49
C GLY A 49 -7.83 5.51 2.87
N TYR A 50 -7.35 6.57 3.54
CA TYR A 50 -7.90 7.01 4.81
C TYR A 50 -9.38 7.41 4.68
N TYR A 51 -9.71 8.23 3.68
CA TYR A 51 -11.08 8.64 3.41
C TYR A 51 -11.99 7.43 3.14
N MET A 52 -11.56 6.51 2.30
CA MET A 52 -12.32 5.33 1.94
C MET A 52 -12.53 4.39 3.13
N ARG A 53 -11.50 4.17 3.95
CA ARG A 53 -11.64 3.36 5.16
C ARG A 53 -12.66 3.98 6.12
N LYS A 54 -12.58 5.29 6.35
CA LYS A 54 -13.55 5.99 7.20
C LYS A 54 -14.96 5.89 6.64
N LYS A 55 -15.13 6.05 5.32
CA LYS A 55 -16.44 5.92 4.64
C LYS A 55 -17.02 4.52 4.78
N VAL A 56 -16.20 3.49 4.57
CA VAL A 56 -16.59 2.07 4.69
C VAL A 56 -17.04 1.72 6.12
N LEU A 57 -16.43 2.35 7.12
CA LEU A 57 -16.81 2.21 8.53
C LEU A 57 -17.99 3.10 8.94
N GLY A 58 -18.67 3.74 7.98
CA GLY A 58 -19.80 4.64 8.26
C GLY A 58 -19.44 5.85 9.11
N GLY A 59 -18.16 6.26 9.12
CA GLY A 59 -17.63 7.33 9.96
C GLY A 59 -17.38 6.94 11.42
N ASN A 60 -17.77 5.73 11.83
CA ASN A 60 -17.56 5.25 13.20
C ASN A 60 -16.15 4.67 13.36
N MET A 61 -15.27 5.44 14.00
CA MET A 61 -13.89 5.02 14.22
C MET A 61 -13.75 3.88 15.24
N ASP A 62 -14.71 3.68 16.13
CA ASP A 62 -14.65 2.58 17.11
C ASP A 62 -14.64 1.19 16.44
N LEU A 63 -15.07 1.14 15.17
CA LEU A 63 -15.04 -0.06 14.34
C LEU A 63 -13.70 -0.29 13.65
N TYR A 64 -12.78 0.67 13.74
CA TYR A 64 -11.46 0.54 13.12
C TYR A 64 -10.58 -0.44 13.90
N MET A 65 -9.94 -1.29 13.16
CA MET A 65 -8.81 -2.15 13.55
C MET A 65 -7.74 -2.08 12.47
N CYS A 66 -6.48 -2.29 12.84
CA CYS A 66 -5.40 -2.38 11.85
C CYS A 66 -5.72 -3.46 10.81
N CYS A 67 -5.65 -3.10 9.52
CA CYS A 67 -6.05 -3.95 8.39
C CYS A 67 -7.43 -4.64 8.56
N GLN A 68 -8.31 -4.10 9.39
CA GLN A 68 -9.61 -4.68 9.76
C GLN A 68 -9.54 -6.15 10.21
N GLY A 69 -8.39 -6.57 10.76
CA GLY A 69 -8.17 -7.93 11.25
C GLY A 69 -7.90 -8.98 10.17
N TYR A 70 -7.72 -8.59 8.89
CA TYR A 70 -7.52 -9.55 7.80
C TYR A 70 -6.16 -10.24 7.79
N TYR A 71 -5.13 -9.60 8.34
CA TYR A 71 -3.74 -10.05 8.21
C TYR A 71 -3.13 -10.46 9.56
N ASP A 72 -3.94 -10.99 10.46
CA ASP A 72 -3.49 -11.49 11.76
C ASP A 72 -2.46 -12.61 11.61
N GLY A 73 -1.30 -12.42 12.22
CA GLY A 73 -0.24 -13.43 12.25
C GLY A 73 0.48 -13.67 10.92
N LEU A 74 0.18 -12.88 9.88
CA LEU A 74 0.83 -12.99 8.59
C LEU A 74 2.10 -12.14 8.55
N CYS A 75 3.19 -12.75 8.19
CA CYS A 75 4.48 -12.16 7.83
C CYS A 75 5.08 -11.11 8.79
N CYS A 76 6.31 -11.28 9.18
CA CYS A 76 7.11 -10.31 9.96
C CYS A 76 6.59 -10.03 11.38
N GLY A 77 5.83 -10.95 11.98
CA GLY A 77 5.37 -10.78 13.37
C GLY A 77 4.33 -9.67 13.52
N HIS A 78 3.49 -9.47 12.50
CA HIS A 78 2.34 -8.58 12.66
C HIS A 78 1.55 -8.98 13.89
N PRO A 79 1.38 -8.08 14.84
CA PRO A 79 0.61 -8.35 16.03
C PRO A 79 -0.85 -8.62 15.65
N LYS A 80 -1.52 -9.40 16.46
CA LYS A 80 -2.97 -9.56 16.31
C LYS A 80 -3.64 -8.19 16.33
N ALA A 81 -4.64 -8.01 15.49
CA ALA A 81 -5.44 -6.79 15.47
C ALA A 81 -5.87 -6.40 16.89
N GLY A 82 -5.72 -5.14 17.26
CA GLY A 82 -6.02 -4.63 18.59
C GLY A 82 -4.96 -4.91 19.68
N SER A 83 -3.86 -5.61 19.35
CA SER A 83 -2.82 -5.95 20.35
C SER A 83 -2.07 -4.73 20.90
N TYR A 84 -1.99 -3.65 20.13
CA TYR A 84 -1.35 -2.39 20.53
C TYR A 84 -2.33 -1.26 20.82
N GLY A 85 -3.60 -1.58 21.07
CA GLY A 85 -4.61 -0.55 21.31
C GLY A 85 -4.93 0.30 20.08
N ASP A 86 -4.76 -0.29 18.89
CA ASP A 86 -5.00 0.35 17.59
C ASP A 86 -6.51 0.47 17.26
N THR A 87 -7.36 -0.19 18.01
CA THR A 87 -8.81 -0.14 17.85
C THR A 87 -9.32 1.29 18.06
N GLY A 88 -10.04 1.82 17.08
CA GLY A 88 -10.59 3.18 17.15
C GLY A 88 -9.58 4.31 16.99
N ASN A 89 -8.29 4.02 16.79
CA ASN A 89 -7.23 5.04 16.74
C ASN A 89 -7.05 5.63 15.32
N PRO A 90 -7.41 6.91 15.08
CA PRO A 90 -7.25 7.53 13.77
C PRO A 90 -5.79 7.72 13.35
N ALA A 91 -4.86 7.88 14.29
CA ALA A 91 -3.44 7.97 13.96
C ALA A 91 -2.88 6.63 13.50
N CYS A 92 -3.33 5.52 14.09
CA CYS A 92 -2.97 4.17 13.65
C CYS A 92 -3.48 3.92 12.22
N MET A 93 -4.72 4.32 11.91
CA MET A 93 -5.27 4.22 10.55
C MET A 93 -4.48 5.06 9.54
N ALA A 94 -4.07 6.28 9.89
CA ALA A 94 -3.23 7.10 9.03
C ALA A 94 -1.85 6.46 8.81
N CYS A 95 -1.25 5.90 9.85
CA CYS A 95 0.01 5.16 9.77
C CYS A 95 -0.11 3.93 8.87
N GLU A 96 -1.18 3.14 9.03
CA GLU A 96 -1.48 1.99 8.16
C GLU A 96 -1.52 2.40 6.68
N MET A 97 -2.26 3.48 6.35
CA MET A 97 -2.38 3.96 4.97
C MET A 97 -1.06 4.48 4.39
N CYS A 98 -0.18 5.05 5.21
CA CYS A 98 1.12 5.57 4.77
C CYS A 98 2.19 4.47 4.69
N CYS A 99 2.22 3.56 5.65
CA CYS A 99 3.29 2.56 5.77
C CYS A 99 2.99 1.28 5.00
N CYS A 100 1.71 0.89 4.92
CA CYS A 100 1.27 -0.37 4.33
C CYS A 100 0.10 -0.17 3.34
N PRO A 101 0.21 0.74 2.34
CA PRO A 101 -0.92 1.14 1.51
C PRO A 101 -1.54 -0.03 0.72
N GLY A 102 -0.75 -1.01 0.30
CA GLY A 102 -1.25 -2.20 -0.40
C GLY A 102 -2.17 -3.05 0.46
N TRP A 103 -1.77 -3.31 1.69
CA TRP A 103 -2.58 -4.08 2.64
C TRP A 103 -3.80 -3.31 3.10
N ALA A 104 -3.63 -2.02 3.36
CA ALA A 104 -4.72 -1.14 3.73
C ALA A 104 -5.80 -1.05 2.65
N THR A 105 -5.40 -0.92 1.37
CA THR A 105 -6.32 -0.89 0.23
C THR A 105 -7.06 -2.23 0.08
N SER A 106 -6.32 -3.34 0.12
CA SER A 106 -6.90 -4.69 0.05
C SER A 106 -7.84 -4.97 1.20
N ALA A 107 -7.47 -4.63 2.44
CA ALA A 107 -8.33 -4.79 3.60
C ALA A 107 -9.62 -3.99 3.47
N THR A 108 -9.56 -2.76 2.94
CA THR A 108 -10.75 -1.95 2.69
C THR A 108 -11.69 -2.61 1.68
N ARG A 109 -11.14 -3.13 0.58
CA ARG A 109 -11.92 -3.83 -0.44
C ARG A 109 -12.52 -5.14 0.09
N GLN A 110 -11.72 -5.95 0.77
CA GLN A 110 -12.17 -7.21 1.36
C GLN A 110 -13.27 -7.00 2.40
N TYR A 111 -13.18 -5.96 3.20
CA TYR A 111 -14.22 -5.61 4.16
C TYR A 111 -15.57 -5.36 3.47
N VAL A 112 -15.58 -4.61 2.37
CA VAL A 112 -16.80 -4.38 1.58
C VAL A 112 -17.30 -5.66 0.94
N MET A 113 -16.40 -6.51 0.42
CA MET A 113 -16.76 -7.81 -0.11
C MET A 113 -17.44 -8.71 0.95
N ASP A 114 -16.91 -8.72 2.17
CA ASP A 114 -17.47 -9.53 3.26
C ASP A 114 -18.77 -8.94 3.81
N GLN A 115 -18.88 -7.61 3.83
CA GLN A 115 -20.10 -6.94 4.29
C GLN A 115 -21.30 -7.20 3.38
N TYR A 116 -21.07 -7.27 2.08
CA TYR A 116 -22.15 -7.39 1.08
C TYR A 116 -22.17 -8.71 0.33
N ASP A 117 -21.40 -9.69 0.81
CA ASP A 117 -21.29 -11.02 0.20
C ASP A 117 -20.92 -10.97 -1.29
N LEU A 118 -19.86 -10.20 -1.61
CA LEU A 118 -19.39 -9.99 -2.97
C LEU A 118 -18.27 -10.96 -3.35
N ALA A 119 -18.32 -11.48 -4.56
CA ALA A 119 -17.21 -12.16 -5.22
C ALA A 119 -16.37 -11.18 -6.05
N SER A 120 -15.14 -11.53 -6.34
CA SER A 120 -14.28 -10.83 -7.30
C SER A 120 -14.63 -11.23 -8.73
N ASP A 121 -14.72 -10.23 -9.62
CA ASP A 121 -14.81 -10.44 -11.06
C ASP A 121 -13.54 -11.12 -11.61
N PRO A 122 -13.64 -11.98 -12.64
CA PRO A 122 -12.47 -12.58 -13.29
C PRO A 122 -11.42 -11.57 -13.74
N CYS A 123 -11.86 -10.45 -14.34
CA CYS A 123 -10.96 -9.39 -14.78
C CYS A 123 -10.27 -8.68 -13.61
N ASP A 124 -10.99 -8.47 -12.49
CA ASP A 124 -10.42 -7.91 -11.27
C ASP A 124 -9.28 -8.80 -10.74
N ARG A 125 -9.48 -10.12 -10.75
CA ARG A 125 -8.44 -11.09 -10.33
C ARG A 125 -7.20 -11.02 -11.21
N GLN A 126 -7.37 -10.90 -12.53
CA GLN A 126 -6.25 -10.74 -13.46
C GLN A 126 -5.47 -9.45 -13.21
N ILE A 127 -6.15 -8.33 -12.98
CA ILE A 127 -5.52 -7.03 -12.68
C ILE A 127 -4.71 -7.13 -11.39
N ILE A 128 -5.26 -7.73 -10.34
CA ILE A 128 -4.59 -7.90 -9.04
C ILE A 128 -3.37 -8.83 -9.19
N ARG A 129 -3.50 -9.94 -9.91
CA ARG A 129 -2.38 -10.86 -10.15
C ARG A 129 -1.27 -10.20 -10.94
N PHE A 130 -1.60 -9.41 -11.95
CA PHE A 130 -0.62 -8.63 -12.69
C PHE A 130 0.12 -7.64 -11.79
N ASN A 131 -0.60 -6.91 -10.97
CA ASN A 131 0.02 -6.02 -9.98
C ASN A 131 0.99 -6.79 -9.06
N ASN A 132 0.56 -7.92 -8.50
CA ASN A 132 1.39 -8.73 -7.62
C ASN A 132 2.63 -9.26 -8.34
N PHE A 133 2.48 -9.70 -9.59
CA PHE A 133 3.60 -10.13 -10.42
C PHE A 133 4.62 -8.99 -10.64
N MET A 134 4.16 -7.78 -10.96
CA MET A 134 5.05 -6.63 -11.15
C MET A 134 5.80 -6.25 -9.87
N GLN A 135 5.14 -6.34 -8.71
CA GLN A 135 5.80 -6.11 -7.43
C GLN A 135 6.88 -7.18 -7.14
N LEU A 136 6.57 -8.45 -7.39
CA LEU A 136 7.53 -9.54 -7.24
C LEU A 136 8.71 -9.39 -8.19
N LEU A 137 8.46 -9.10 -9.46
CA LEU A 137 9.50 -8.89 -10.47
C LEU A 137 10.43 -7.75 -10.06
N SER A 138 9.88 -6.66 -9.60
CA SER A 138 10.65 -5.54 -9.07
C SER A 138 11.54 -5.95 -7.89
N CYS A 139 11.02 -6.72 -6.95
CA CYS A 139 11.80 -7.24 -5.82
C CYS A 139 12.96 -8.12 -6.29
N ILE A 140 12.73 -9.01 -7.26
CA ILE A 140 13.77 -9.85 -7.85
C ILE A 140 14.85 -8.99 -8.52
N CYS A 141 14.47 -7.99 -9.31
CA CYS A 141 15.42 -7.09 -9.98
C CYS A 141 16.27 -6.32 -8.95
N TYR A 142 15.70 -5.82 -7.87
CA TYR A 142 16.47 -5.15 -6.82
C TYR A 142 17.40 -6.11 -6.07
N THR A 143 16.97 -7.35 -5.84
CA THR A 143 17.84 -8.38 -5.23
C THR A 143 19.02 -8.69 -6.15
N LEU A 144 18.79 -8.79 -7.46
CA LEU A 144 19.86 -8.99 -8.44
C LEU A 144 20.81 -7.78 -8.50
N ALA A 145 20.30 -6.55 -8.40
CA ALA A 145 21.11 -5.34 -8.38
C ALA A 145 22.01 -5.21 -7.13
N ILE A 146 21.70 -5.92 -6.05
CA ILE A 146 22.60 -6.04 -4.87
C ILE A 146 23.80 -6.92 -5.22
N ILE A 147 23.57 -8.00 -5.99
CA ILE A 147 24.62 -8.98 -6.37
C ILE A 147 25.45 -8.41 -7.52
N GLU A 148 24.79 -7.83 -8.52
CA GLU A 148 25.40 -7.28 -9.73
C GLU A 148 24.98 -5.81 -9.93
N PRO A 149 25.83 -4.86 -9.53
CA PRO A 149 25.51 -3.42 -9.58
C PRO A 149 25.16 -2.88 -10.98
N SER A 150 25.62 -3.54 -12.04
CA SER A 150 25.28 -3.15 -13.43
C SER A 150 23.79 -3.32 -13.76
N CYS A 151 23.06 -4.12 -12.98
CA CYS A 151 21.62 -4.31 -13.12
C CYS A 151 20.77 -3.21 -12.46
N ARG A 152 21.41 -2.19 -11.85
CA ARG A 152 20.72 -1.17 -11.06
C ARG A 152 19.72 -0.37 -11.87
N ASP A 153 20.13 0.14 -13.01
CA ASP A 153 19.28 0.98 -13.87
C ASP A 153 18.04 0.20 -14.33
N LEU A 154 18.22 -1.09 -14.64
CA LEU A 154 17.11 -1.97 -14.99
C LEU A 154 16.17 -2.20 -13.81
N ALA A 155 16.71 -2.40 -12.61
CA ALA A 155 15.90 -2.57 -11.40
C ALA A 155 15.08 -1.32 -11.09
N ASP A 156 15.67 -0.14 -11.25
CA ASP A 156 15.00 1.15 -11.05
C ASP A 156 13.88 1.38 -12.08
N LEU A 157 14.11 1.02 -13.33
CA LEU A 157 13.09 1.09 -14.38
C LEU A 157 11.91 0.15 -14.10
N VAL A 158 12.19 -1.13 -13.84
CA VAL A 158 11.15 -2.12 -13.49
C VAL A 158 10.41 -1.67 -12.24
N GLY A 159 11.14 -1.10 -11.32
CA GLY A 159 10.62 -0.51 -10.12
C GLY A 159 9.61 0.58 -10.33
N CYS A 160 9.96 1.55 -11.14
CA CYS A 160 9.06 2.66 -11.48
C CYS A 160 7.77 2.15 -12.15
N ILE A 161 7.88 1.17 -13.05
CA ILE A 161 6.73 0.56 -13.71
C ILE A 161 5.84 -0.18 -12.68
N ALA A 162 6.44 -0.92 -11.76
CA ALA A 162 5.71 -1.64 -10.74
C ALA A 162 4.94 -0.68 -9.80
N ASP A 163 5.53 0.46 -9.44
CA ASP A 163 4.86 1.49 -8.64
C ASP A 163 3.69 2.12 -9.41
N LEU A 164 3.87 2.41 -10.69
CA LEU A 164 2.81 2.93 -11.54
C LEU A 164 1.62 1.97 -11.60
N VAL A 165 1.90 0.67 -11.81
CA VAL A 165 0.87 -0.39 -11.81
C VAL A 165 0.18 -0.49 -10.46
N PHE A 166 0.93 -0.39 -9.36
CA PHE A 166 0.38 -0.41 -8.00
C PHE A 166 -0.59 0.75 -7.76
N TYR A 167 -0.18 1.99 -8.03
CA TYR A 167 -1.04 3.15 -7.80
C TYR A 167 -2.27 3.14 -8.71
N ALA A 168 -2.14 2.70 -9.96
CA ALA A 168 -3.26 2.55 -10.88
C ALA A 168 -4.25 1.49 -10.37
N THR A 169 -3.77 0.33 -9.93
CA THR A 169 -4.62 -0.74 -9.39
C THR A 169 -5.33 -0.32 -8.12
N ALA A 170 -4.61 0.32 -7.18
CA ALA A 170 -5.19 0.81 -5.93
C ALA A 170 -6.26 1.89 -6.19
N ALA A 171 -6.02 2.80 -7.13
CA ALA A 171 -6.97 3.82 -7.54
C ALA A 171 -8.26 3.21 -8.12
N CYS A 172 -8.13 2.18 -8.97
CA CYS A 172 -9.27 1.43 -9.49
C CYS A 172 -10.06 0.72 -8.38
N MET A 173 -9.36 0.13 -7.39
CA MET A 173 -10.01 -0.48 -6.22
C MET A 173 -10.81 0.54 -5.41
N PHE A 174 -10.25 1.72 -5.17
CA PHE A 174 -10.97 2.79 -4.44
C PHE A 174 -12.19 3.28 -5.22
N ALA A 175 -12.07 3.50 -6.52
CA ALA A 175 -13.18 3.90 -7.36
C ALA A 175 -14.29 2.82 -7.38
N GLN A 176 -13.92 1.54 -7.49
CA GLN A 176 -14.86 0.42 -7.43
C GLN A 176 -15.63 0.39 -6.11
N VAL A 177 -14.92 0.48 -4.99
CA VAL A 177 -15.53 0.47 -3.65
C VAL A 177 -16.41 1.69 -3.44
N ASN A 178 -15.96 2.89 -3.85
CA ASN A 178 -16.75 4.10 -3.70
C ASN A 178 -18.05 4.06 -4.50
N TYR A 179 -17.96 3.58 -5.75
CA TYR A 179 -19.13 3.42 -6.61
C TYR A 179 -20.14 2.41 -6.03
N GLU A 180 -19.65 1.27 -5.52
CA GLU A 180 -20.51 0.26 -4.87
C GLU A 180 -21.26 0.85 -3.69
N LEU A 181 -20.59 1.58 -2.80
CA LEU A 181 -21.24 2.22 -1.66
C LEU A 181 -22.26 3.28 -2.08
N ALA A 182 -21.93 4.09 -3.08
CA ALA A 182 -22.83 5.13 -3.59
C ALA A 182 -24.11 4.55 -4.21
N GLU A 183 -23.99 3.46 -4.97
CA GLU A 183 -25.16 2.79 -5.56
C GLU A 183 -26.04 2.13 -4.49
N ARG A 184 -25.42 1.57 -3.43
CA ARG A 184 -26.17 1.00 -2.30
C ARG A 184 -26.86 2.07 -1.47
N GLU A 185 -26.23 3.20 -1.29
CA GLU A 185 -26.82 4.37 -0.62
C GLU A 185 -28.08 4.86 -1.36
N LYS A 186 -27.98 5.03 -2.69
CA LYS A 186 -29.12 5.39 -3.54
C LYS A 186 -30.26 4.37 -3.50
N ALA A 187 -29.92 3.09 -3.42
CA ALA A 187 -30.89 2.00 -3.34
C ALA A 187 -31.45 1.79 -1.92
N GLY A 188 -30.98 2.51 -0.91
CA GLY A 188 -31.37 2.30 0.49
C GLY A 188 -30.92 0.94 1.06
N THR A 189 -29.93 0.32 0.44
CA THR A 189 -29.40 -1.01 0.83
C THR A 189 -28.01 -0.92 1.49
N LEU A 190 -27.62 0.27 1.92
CA LEU A 190 -26.40 0.48 2.65
C LEU A 190 -26.53 -0.16 4.03
N GLY A 191 -25.86 -1.30 4.24
CA GLY A 191 -25.86 -2.01 5.51
C GLY A 191 -25.06 -1.30 6.60
N ALA A 192 -25.40 -1.58 7.86
CA ALA A 192 -24.59 -1.10 8.98
C ALA A 192 -23.16 -1.68 8.91
N PRO A 193 -22.12 -0.86 9.12
CA PRO A 193 -20.74 -1.34 9.16
C PRO A 193 -20.54 -2.36 10.29
N ARG A 194 -19.72 -3.37 10.04
CA ARG A 194 -19.37 -4.39 11.03
C ARG A 194 -18.04 -4.03 11.71
N GLY A 195 -17.89 -4.34 12.99
CA GLY A 195 -16.61 -4.20 13.67
C GLY A 195 -15.56 -5.16 13.09
N GLY A 196 -14.30 -4.72 13.05
CA GLY A 196 -13.19 -5.61 12.70
C GLY A 196 -13.12 -6.79 13.67
N GLY A 197 -12.65 -7.96 13.20
CA GLY A 197 -12.51 -9.17 14.01
C GLY A 197 -13.76 -10.03 14.17
N GLN A 198 -14.92 -9.63 13.63
CA GLN A 198 -16.09 -10.53 13.58
C GLN A 198 -15.96 -11.49 12.41
N ALA A 199 -15.52 -12.73 12.70
CA ALA A 199 -15.52 -13.88 11.79
C ALA A 199 -15.10 -13.56 10.33
N MET A 200 -14.10 -12.72 10.19
CA MET A 200 -13.48 -12.46 8.89
C MET A 200 -12.61 -13.66 8.57
N THR A 201 -12.96 -14.39 7.54
CA THR A 201 -12.13 -15.48 7.02
C THR A 201 -10.78 -14.90 6.61
N ALA A 202 -9.74 -15.28 7.33
CA ALA A 202 -8.38 -14.87 6.99
C ALA A 202 -8.10 -15.22 5.51
N PRO A 203 -7.56 -14.28 4.73
CA PRO A 203 -7.19 -14.60 3.35
C PRO A 203 -6.11 -15.68 3.38
N ASN A 204 -6.24 -16.66 2.50
CA ASN A 204 -5.15 -17.60 2.26
C ASN A 204 -3.91 -16.83 1.77
N CYS A 205 -2.74 -17.32 2.15
CA CYS A 205 -1.41 -16.72 1.93
C CYS A 205 -1.04 -16.27 0.49
N VAL A 206 -1.94 -16.31 -0.46
CA VAL A 206 -1.68 -15.92 -1.87
C VAL A 206 -1.62 -14.40 -2.06
N GLU A 207 -2.13 -13.61 -1.08
CA GLU A 207 -1.95 -12.15 -1.07
C GLU A 207 -0.59 -11.71 -0.47
N ILE A 208 0.29 -12.66 -0.12
CA ILE A 208 1.63 -12.42 0.45
C ILE A 208 2.49 -11.51 -0.46
N ASN A 209 2.26 -11.52 -1.76
CA ASN A 209 3.01 -10.69 -2.70
C ASN A 209 2.80 -9.18 -2.50
N GLN A 210 1.77 -8.75 -1.79
CA GLN A 210 1.61 -7.34 -1.40
C GLN A 210 2.59 -6.92 -0.30
N CYS A 211 3.14 -7.87 0.46
CA CYS A 211 4.19 -7.64 1.45
C CYS A 211 5.47 -7.09 0.82
N VAL A 212 5.79 -7.53 -0.39
CA VAL A 212 6.97 -7.10 -1.15
C VAL A 212 6.89 -5.61 -1.52
N GLY A 213 5.69 -5.12 -1.86
CA GLY A 213 5.47 -3.69 -2.12
C GLY A 213 5.69 -2.81 -0.88
N CYS A 214 5.32 -3.30 0.31
CA CYS A 214 5.51 -2.55 1.56
C CYS A 214 7.00 -2.38 1.92
N THR A 215 7.78 -3.45 1.83
CA THR A 215 9.25 -3.40 2.07
C THR A 215 9.96 -2.49 1.08
N ARG A 216 9.48 -2.39 -0.15
CA ARG A 216 10.06 -1.55 -1.18
C ARG A 216 9.74 -0.07 -1.00
N GLN A 217 8.52 0.30 -0.62
CA GLN A 217 8.17 1.70 -0.33
C GLN A 217 8.98 2.28 0.84
N PHE A 218 9.31 1.46 1.83
CA PHE A 218 10.23 1.86 2.91
C PHE A 218 11.65 2.10 2.39
N ASN A 219 12.12 1.26 1.46
CA ASN A 219 13.49 1.32 0.93
C ASN A 219 13.68 2.48 -0.07
N THR A 220 12.68 2.80 -0.90
CA THR A 220 12.74 3.95 -1.83
C THR A 220 12.73 5.29 -1.10
N LYS A 221 11.98 5.45 -0.02
CA LYS A 221 12.02 6.69 0.78
C LYS A 221 13.35 6.87 1.53
N SER A 222 13.94 5.79 2.02
CA SER A 222 15.28 5.81 2.62
C SER A 222 16.37 6.11 1.58
N PHE A 223 16.15 5.68 0.36
CA PHE A 223 17.11 5.81 -0.74
C PHE A 223 17.12 7.20 -1.36
N LEU A 224 15.95 7.81 -1.61
CA LEU A 224 15.83 9.19 -2.08
C LEU A 224 16.43 10.20 -1.07
N GLY A 225 16.41 9.86 0.23
CA GLY A 225 17.10 10.65 1.26
C GLY A 225 18.63 10.56 1.17
N ASN A 226 19.17 9.41 0.73
CA ASN A 226 20.62 9.21 0.58
C ASN A 226 21.17 9.82 -0.73
N ASP A 227 20.41 9.76 -1.84
CA ASP A 227 20.85 10.34 -3.11
C ASP A 227 20.88 11.88 -3.05
N ALA A 228 19.96 12.50 -2.31
CA ALA A 228 20.02 13.93 -2.02
C ALA A 228 21.27 14.30 -1.19
N ALA A 229 21.71 13.45 -0.29
CA ALA A 229 22.93 13.65 0.49
C ALA A 229 24.21 13.40 -0.33
N VAL A 230 24.17 12.49 -1.30
CA VAL A 230 25.28 12.21 -2.22
C VAL A 230 25.43 13.33 -3.26
N LEU A 231 24.32 13.83 -3.81
CA LEU A 231 24.32 14.99 -4.72
C LEU A 231 24.75 16.28 -4.02
N ALA A 232 24.39 16.46 -2.75
CA ALA A 232 24.86 17.58 -1.94
C ALA A 232 26.37 17.49 -1.63
N ARG A 233 26.94 16.29 -1.57
CA ARG A 233 28.39 16.09 -1.42
C ARG A 233 29.16 16.30 -2.71
N SER A 234 28.63 15.88 -3.87
CA SER A 234 29.28 16.06 -5.17
C SER A 234 29.30 17.51 -5.65
N SER A 235 28.36 18.33 -5.18
CA SER A 235 28.34 19.77 -5.48
C SER A 235 29.17 20.63 -4.51
N GLY A 236 29.70 20.06 -3.44
CA GLY A 236 30.52 20.74 -2.42
C GLY A 236 32.03 20.53 -2.51
N GLU A 237 32.52 19.74 -3.46
CA GLU A 237 33.92 19.33 -3.51
C GLU A 237 34.71 19.92 -4.71
N GLU A 238 34.39 21.16 -5.06
CA GLU A 238 35.26 21.95 -5.93
C GLU A 238 35.44 23.36 -5.35
N GLN A 239 36.37 23.48 -4.42
CA GLN A 239 37.26 24.59 -4.12
C GLN A 239 37.76 24.54 -2.68
N ALA A 240 38.98 24.05 -2.50
CA ALA A 240 40.03 24.71 -1.73
C ALA A 240 41.25 23.82 -1.59
N SER A 241 42.26 24.12 -2.41
CA SER A 241 43.65 23.69 -2.27
C SER A 241 44.33 24.41 -1.10
N PRO A 242 45.33 23.80 -0.44
CA PRO A 242 45.84 24.23 0.85
C PRO A 242 46.98 25.26 0.73
N ARG A 243 46.96 26.28 1.55
CA ARG A 243 48.22 27.01 1.89
C ARG A 243 48.32 27.32 3.36
N HIS A 244 49.35 26.70 3.96
CA HIS A 244 50.28 27.20 4.98
C HIS A 244 49.85 28.29 5.98
N ARG A 245 49.94 28.01 7.27
CA ARG A 245 50.96 28.50 8.23
C ARG A 245 50.52 28.21 9.66
N ALA A 246 51.29 27.45 10.29
CA ALA A 246 52.13 27.69 11.47
C ALA A 246 51.61 28.70 12.51
N GLY A 247 51.55 28.24 13.76
CA GLY A 247 52.09 29.03 14.85
C GLY A 247 51.18 29.29 16.05
N VAL A 248 51.68 28.75 17.16
CA VAL A 248 51.70 29.36 18.51
C VAL A 248 50.47 29.11 19.42
N ALA A 249 50.64 28.15 20.28
CA ALA A 249 50.85 28.22 21.74
C ALA A 249 49.74 28.80 22.64
N SER A 250 49.35 27.94 23.56
CA SER A 250 49.22 28.13 25.01
C SER A 250 48.07 29.02 25.51
N MET A 251 47.26 28.54 26.34
CA MET A 251 47.26 28.75 27.76
C MET A 251 45.95 28.28 28.41
N ALA A 252 46.11 27.48 29.35
CA ALA A 252 45.19 27.12 30.42
C ALA A 252 44.44 28.32 31.01
N TRP A 253 43.22 28.06 31.50
CA TRP A 253 42.86 28.46 32.87
C TRP A 253 41.72 27.57 33.39
N ARG A 254 42.01 27.11 34.55
CA ARG A 254 41.21 26.35 35.53
C ARG A 254 40.12 27.23 36.18
N THR A 255 39.26 26.50 36.83
CA THR A 255 38.55 26.73 38.13
C THR A 255 37.12 27.19 38.05
N THR A 256 36.33 26.30 38.60
CA THR A 256 35.52 26.38 39.84
C THR A 256 34.31 27.30 39.84
N ARG A 257 33.16 26.78 39.91
CA ARG A 257 32.34 26.46 41.11
C ARG A 257 31.12 25.66 40.70
#